data_8217f22055aedd76cdc61159e8c0a408
#
_entry.id   8217f22055aedd76cdc61159e8c0a408
#
_cell.length_a   1.000
_cell.length_b   1.000
_cell.length_c   1.000
_cell.angle_alpha   90.00
_cell.angle_beta   90.00
_cell.angle_gamma   90.00
#
_symmetry.space_group_name_H-M   'P 1'
#
loop_
_entity.id
_entity.type
_entity.pdbx_description
1 polymer ?
#
loop_
_entity_poly.entity_id
_entity_poly.type
_entity_poly.pdbx_seq_one_letter_code
_entity_poly.pdbx_strand_id
1 'polypeptide(L)'
;LKGKKTNDIIHKALDILDCLEHRGAVSADGKTGDGAGILIEIPHDFLVSQCSFQLPQMHEYAVGMVFLPKKENQKSYCIGVFENEIKNQGLHILGWRKVPVNTDIVGTIAAQTEPDIMQVFIEKGSNLISEQEFNIKLFCARKIAEHTISKSKLSQANYFYLPSLSTHT
;
A
#
# COMPACT_ATOMS: atom_id res chain seq x y z
N LEU A 1 -18.13 -5.74 -17.23
CA LEU A 1 -17.69 -6.60 -16.13
C LEU A 1 -18.92 -7.37 -15.59
N LYS A 2 -18.79 -8.68 -15.41
CA LYS A 2 -19.93 -9.56 -15.01
C LYS A 2 -19.93 -9.84 -13.50
N GLY A 3 -19.15 -9.10 -12.69
CA GLY A 3 -19.06 -9.28 -11.22
C GLY A 3 -18.46 -10.62 -10.76
N LYS A 4 -17.87 -11.41 -11.66
CA LYS A 4 -17.21 -12.66 -11.29
C LYS A 4 -15.74 -12.41 -10.98
N LYS A 5 -15.31 -12.72 -9.77
CA LYS A 5 -13.90 -12.67 -9.35
C LYS A 5 -13.16 -13.84 -10.00
N THR A 6 -12.21 -13.55 -10.88
CA THR A 6 -11.38 -14.56 -11.54
C THR A 6 -9.97 -14.05 -11.74
N ASN A 7 -8.99 -14.94 -11.68
CA ASN A 7 -7.60 -14.62 -11.98
C ASN A 7 -7.39 -14.17 -13.45
N ASP A 8 -8.24 -14.60 -14.35
CA ASP A 8 -8.26 -14.17 -15.76
C ASP A 8 -8.41 -12.66 -15.92
N ILE A 9 -9.15 -11.99 -15.03
CA ILE A 9 -9.29 -10.52 -15.03
C ILE A 9 -7.94 -9.84 -14.75
N ILE A 10 -7.14 -10.40 -13.85
CA ILE A 10 -5.81 -9.87 -13.52
C ILE A 10 -4.89 -10.01 -14.71
N HIS A 11 -4.85 -11.18 -15.34
CA HIS A 11 -4.04 -11.39 -16.55
C HIS A 11 -4.42 -10.42 -17.67
N LYS A 12 -5.71 -10.26 -17.94
CA LYS A 12 -6.18 -9.29 -18.95
C LYS A 12 -5.81 -7.84 -18.61
N ALA A 13 -5.81 -7.47 -17.32
CA ALA A 13 -5.38 -6.14 -16.90
C ALA A 13 -3.88 -5.94 -17.14
N LEU A 14 -3.05 -6.96 -16.87
CA LEU A 14 -1.62 -6.94 -17.15
C LEU A 14 -1.36 -6.88 -18.66
N ASP A 15 -2.05 -7.68 -19.47
CA ASP A 15 -1.95 -7.64 -20.93
C ASP A 15 -2.26 -6.23 -21.49
N ILE A 16 -3.24 -5.52 -20.89
CA ILE A 16 -3.54 -4.14 -21.27
C ILE A 16 -2.36 -3.21 -20.96
N LEU A 17 -1.71 -3.38 -19.80
CA LEU A 17 -0.53 -2.57 -19.46
C LEU A 17 0.62 -2.82 -20.43
N ASP A 18 0.88 -4.07 -20.80
CA ASP A 18 1.89 -4.42 -21.81
C ASP A 18 1.57 -3.79 -23.16
N CYS A 19 0.31 -3.83 -23.60
CA CYS A 19 -0.13 -3.15 -24.83
C CYS A 19 0.05 -1.62 -24.80
N LEU A 20 0.10 -1.01 -23.60
CA LEU A 20 0.29 0.42 -23.41
C LEU A 20 1.76 0.83 -23.23
N GLU A 21 2.71 -0.08 -23.25
CA GLU A 21 4.15 0.19 -23.09
C GLU A 21 4.64 1.31 -24.03
N HIS A 22 4.17 1.31 -25.29
CA HIS A 22 4.54 2.31 -26.28
C HIS A 22 4.09 3.75 -25.93
N ARG A 23 3.26 3.93 -24.91
CA ARG A 23 2.77 5.23 -24.42
C ARG A 23 3.53 5.72 -23.21
N GLY A 24 4.40 4.89 -22.63
CA GLY A 24 5.27 5.24 -21.52
C GLY A 24 6.58 5.87 -21.98
N ALA A 25 7.22 6.62 -21.07
CA ALA A 25 8.58 7.09 -21.28
C ALA A 25 9.57 6.08 -20.67
N VAL A 26 10.72 5.94 -21.31
CA VAL A 26 11.83 5.10 -20.85
C VAL A 26 13.07 5.96 -20.67
N SER A 27 13.74 5.80 -19.54
CA SER A 27 14.98 6.52 -19.21
C SER A 27 16.19 6.02 -20.00
N ALA A 28 17.32 6.70 -19.84
CA ALA A 28 18.54 6.40 -20.57
C ALA A 28 19.12 4.98 -20.31
N ASP A 29 18.74 4.32 -19.22
CA ASP A 29 19.13 2.93 -18.93
C ASP A 29 18.30 1.87 -19.67
N GLY A 30 17.32 2.30 -20.46
CA GLY A 30 16.48 1.42 -21.26
C GLY A 30 15.51 0.53 -20.46
N LYS A 31 15.43 0.70 -19.14
CA LYS A 31 14.61 -0.12 -18.23
C LYS A 31 13.75 0.69 -17.26
N THR A 32 14.27 1.84 -16.79
CA THR A 32 13.50 2.71 -15.90
C THR A 32 12.41 3.41 -16.70
N GLY A 33 11.17 3.24 -16.33
CA GLY A 33 9.99 3.84 -16.97
C GLY A 33 9.11 4.58 -15.98
N ASP A 34 7.95 5.02 -16.45
CA ASP A 34 6.95 5.75 -15.65
C ASP A 34 6.28 4.88 -14.59
N GLY A 35 6.47 3.56 -14.67
CA GLY A 35 5.78 2.59 -13.84
C GLY A 35 4.34 2.33 -14.32
N ALA A 36 3.77 1.26 -13.82
CA ALA A 36 2.40 0.85 -14.10
C ALA A 36 1.80 0.14 -12.88
N GLY A 37 0.48 0.07 -12.81
CA GLY A 37 -0.18 -0.62 -11.73
C GLY A 37 -1.64 -0.94 -12.06
N ILE A 38 -2.19 -1.88 -11.30
CA ILE A 38 -3.61 -2.22 -11.34
C ILE A 38 -4.22 -2.01 -9.97
N LEU A 39 -5.46 -1.54 -9.93
CA LEU A 39 -6.27 -1.48 -8.72
C LEU A 39 -7.29 -2.60 -8.78
N ILE A 40 -7.33 -3.43 -7.77
CA ILE A 40 -8.26 -4.56 -7.67
C ILE A 40 -9.03 -4.51 -6.35
N GLU A 41 -10.17 -5.17 -6.30
CA GLU A 41 -10.85 -5.46 -5.04
C GLU A 41 -9.93 -6.26 -4.12
N ILE A 42 -10.00 -6.02 -2.80
CA ILE A 42 -9.19 -6.74 -1.81
C ILE A 42 -9.39 -8.26 -1.98
N PRO A 43 -8.35 -9.01 -2.33
CA PRO A 43 -8.43 -10.46 -2.54
C PRO A 43 -8.39 -11.19 -1.18
N HIS A 44 -9.50 -11.17 -0.43
CA HIS A 44 -9.59 -11.62 0.95
C HIS A 44 -9.00 -13.02 1.16
N ASP A 45 -9.43 -14.01 0.39
CA ASP A 45 -9.00 -15.41 0.56
C ASP A 45 -7.48 -15.57 0.33
N PHE A 46 -6.94 -14.82 -0.64
CA PHE A 46 -5.48 -14.77 -0.86
C PHE A 46 -4.77 -14.15 0.35
N LEU A 47 -5.25 -13.02 0.88
CA LEU A 47 -4.61 -12.36 2.01
C LEU A 47 -4.69 -13.21 3.29
N VAL A 48 -5.79 -13.90 3.52
CA VAL A 48 -5.91 -14.88 4.63
C VAL A 48 -4.82 -15.95 4.53
N SER A 49 -4.50 -16.43 3.32
CA SER A 49 -3.45 -17.43 3.12
C SER A 49 -2.02 -16.87 3.25
N GLN A 50 -1.83 -15.57 3.12
CA GLN A 50 -0.51 -14.92 3.07
C GLN A 50 -0.13 -14.19 4.36
N CYS A 51 -1.09 -13.86 5.22
CA CYS A 51 -0.83 -13.18 6.48
C CYS A 51 -0.49 -14.17 7.59
N SER A 52 0.44 -13.80 8.45
CA SER A 52 0.80 -14.57 9.65
C SER A 52 -0.11 -14.28 10.86
N PHE A 53 -1.07 -13.39 10.69
CA PHE A 53 -2.05 -12.98 11.68
C PHE A 53 -3.48 -13.18 11.12
N GLN A 54 -4.44 -13.29 12.03
CA GLN A 54 -5.82 -13.53 11.67
C GLN A 54 -6.46 -12.25 11.11
N LEU A 55 -7.17 -12.37 9.99
CA LEU A 55 -7.96 -11.31 9.40
C LEU A 55 -9.44 -11.46 9.80
N PRO A 56 -10.15 -10.35 10.11
CA PRO A 56 -11.61 -10.33 10.24
C PRO A 56 -12.30 -10.69 8.93
N GLN A 57 -13.62 -10.67 8.92
CA GLN A 57 -14.37 -10.87 7.69
C GLN A 57 -14.11 -9.76 6.68
N MET A 58 -14.35 -10.06 5.42
CA MET A 58 -14.23 -9.08 4.33
C MET A 58 -15.07 -7.83 4.66
N HIS A 59 -14.52 -6.64 4.38
CA HIS A 59 -15.04 -5.30 4.71
C HIS A 59 -15.01 -4.90 6.19
N GLU A 60 -14.61 -5.80 7.10
CA GLU A 60 -14.40 -5.47 8.51
C GLU A 60 -12.99 -4.94 8.80
N TYR A 61 -12.13 -4.90 7.81
CA TYR A 61 -10.78 -4.36 7.89
C TYR A 61 -10.43 -3.59 6.61
N ALA A 62 -9.45 -2.71 6.72
CA ALA A 62 -8.85 -2.01 5.59
C ALA A 62 -7.45 -2.55 5.30
N VAL A 63 -7.06 -2.48 4.04
CA VAL A 63 -5.70 -2.76 3.59
C VAL A 63 -5.10 -1.48 3.02
N GLY A 64 -3.87 -1.18 3.41
CA GLY A 64 -3.10 -0.07 2.84
C GLY A 64 -1.81 -0.56 2.19
N MET A 65 -1.50 -0.04 1.00
CA MET A 65 -0.18 -0.19 0.41
C MET A 65 0.69 0.95 0.91
N VAL A 66 1.82 0.64 1.52
CA VAL A 66 2.70 1.63 2.17
C VAL A 66 4.10 1.53 1.58
N PHE A 67 4.56 2.65 1.04
CA PHE A 67 5.93 2.83 0.57
C PHE A 67 6.74 3.49 1.67
N LEU A 68 7.94 2.97 1.93
CA LEU A 68 8.74 3.29 3.10
C LEU A 68 10.20 3.56 2.73
N PRO A 69 10.93 4.37 3.52
CA PRO A 69 12.38 4.47 3.41
C PRO A 69 13.08 3.11 3.55
N LYS A 70 14.14 2.88 2.79
CA LYS A 70 14.99 1.68 2.95
C LYS A 70 15.86 1.71 4.21
N LYS A 71 16.22 2.90 4.71
CA LYS A 71 16.99 3.04 5.94
C LYS A 71 16.14 2.63 7.14
N GLU A 72 16.57 1.58 7.84
CA GLU A 72 15.77 0.94 8.90
C GLU A 72 15.31 1.91 10.00
N ASN A 73 16.18 2.81 10.45
CA ASN A 73 15.82 3.82 11.46
C ASN A 73 14.75 4.80 10.96
N GLN A 74 14.78 5.17 9.67
CA GLN A 74 13.77 6.06 9.08
C GLN A 74 12.47 5.31 8.80
N LYS A 75 12.56 4.05 8.36
CA LYS A 75 11.41 3.16 8.18
C LYS A 75 10.66 2.96 9.50
N SER A 76 11.38 2.59 10.56
CA SER A 76 10.79 2.40 11.89
C SER A 76 10.13 3.68 12.41
N TYR A 77 10.73 4.84 12.18
CA TYR A 77 10.11 6.12 12.52
C TYR A 77 8.79 6.34 11.76
N CYS A 78 8.79 6.13 10.44
CA CYS A 78 7.59 6.31 9.62
C CYS A 78 6.45 5.36 10.05
N ILE A 79 6.79 4.08 10.30
CA ILE A 79 5.84 3.10 10.81
C ILE A 79 5.28 3.56 12.16
N GLY A 80 6.14 3.94 13.10
CA GLY A 80 5.71 4.39 14.42
C GLY A 80 4.80 5.62 14.39
N VAL A 81 5.09 6.60 13.53
CA VAL A 81 4.21 7.76 13.33
C VAL A 81 2.85 7.32 12.79
N PHE A 82 2.83 6.47 11.78
CA PHE A 82 1.58 6.00 11.18
C PHE A 82 0.75 5.17 12.16
N GLU A 83 1.37 4.22 12.86
CA GLU A 83 0.71 3.39 13.90
C GLU A 83 0.10 4.25 15.01
N ASN A 84 0.83 5.27 15.44
CA ASN A 84 0.33 6.20 16.45
C ASN A 84 -0.90 6.97 15.96
N GLU A 85 -0.91 7.43 14.71
CA GLU A 85 -2.06 8.12 14.15
C GLU A 85 -3.27 7.18 13.97
N ILE A 86 -3.08 5.92 13.58
CA ILE A 86 -4.15 4.92 13.56
C ILE A 86 -4.75 4.74 14.97
N LYS A 87 -3.89 4.61 15.98
CA LYS A 87 -4.32 4.51 17.37
C LYS A 87 -5.05 5.76 17.86
N ASN A 88 -4.59 6.96 17.48
CA ASN A 88 -5.24 8.23 17.83
C ASN A 88 -6.66 8.34 17.25
N GLN A 89 -6.93 7.68 16.11
CA GLN A 89 -8.28 7.57 15.56
C GLN A 89 -9.14 6.48 16.24
N GLY A 90 -8.61 5.78 17.23
CA GLY A 90 -9.29 4.68 17.92
C GLY A 90 -9.39 3.41 17.07
N LEU A 91 -8.51 3.25 16.09
CA LEU A 91 -8.41 2.07 15.23
C LEU A 91 -7.27 1.17 15.71
N HIS A 92 -7.29 -0.09 15.24
CA HIS A 92 -6.31 -1.10 15.63
C HIS A 92 -5.59 -1.68 14.41
N ILE A 93 -4.26 -1.78 14.49
CA ILE A 93 -3.44 -2.45 13.48
C ILE A 93 -3.40 -3.94 13.76
N LEU A 94 -3.87 -4.74 12.84
CA LEU A 94 -3.81 -6.21 12.88
C LEU A 94 -2.40 -6.72 12.60
N GLY A 95 -1.70 -6.06 11.68
CA GLY A 95 -0.34 -6.43 11.34
C GLY A 95 0.16 -5.81 10.05
N TRP A 96 1.41 -6.12 9.74
CA TRP A 96 2.12 -5.70 8.55
C TRP A 96 2.58 -6.92 7.75
N ARG A 97 2.48 -6.83 6.43
CA ARG A 97 2.97 -7.84 5.50
C ARG A 97 3.98 -7.20 4.55
N LYS A 98 5.14 -7.81 4.40
CA LYS A 98 6.09 -7.39 3.36
C LYS A 98 5.57 -7.80 1.98
N VAL A 99 5.57 -6.87 1.04
CA VAL A 99 5.19 -7.15 -0.36
C VAL A 99 6.38 -7.82 -1.06
N PRO A 100 6.19 -8.98 -1.70
CA PRO A 100 7.22 -9.56 -2.54
C PRO A 100 7.53 -8.63 -3.73
N VAL A 101 8.80 -8.34 -3.92
CA VAL A 101 9.31 -7.52 -5.04
C VAL A 101 10.42 -8.25 -5.77
N ASN A 102 10.52 -8.05 -7.07
CA ASN A 102 11.64 -8.53 -7.87
C ASN A 102 12.54 -7.35 -8.24
N THR A 103 13.62 -7.17 -7.50
CA THR A 103 14.56 -6.06 -7.67
C THR A 103 15.50 -6.27 -8.87
N ASP A 104 15.65 -7.49 -9.35
CA ASP A 104 16.60 -7.81 -10.43
C ASP A 104 16.18 -7.26 -11.79
N ILE A 105 14.88 -7.01 -11.97
CA ILE A 105 14.35 -6.45 -13.22
C ILE A 105 14.29 -4.92 -13.21
N VAL A 106 14.50 -4.27 -12.07
CA VAL A 106 14.42 -2.81 -11.91
C VAL A 106 15.59 -2.15 -12.62
N GLY A 107 15.32 -1.07 -13.37
CA GLY A 107 16.36 -0.26 -14.02
C GLY A 107 17.32 0.35 -13.00
N THR A 108 18.57 0.57 -13.41
CA THR A 108 19.64 1.06 -12.51
C THR A 108 19.35 2.44 -11.92
N ILE A 109 18.61 3.27 -12.65
CA ILE A 109 18.19 4.59 -12.18
C ILE A 109 17.10 4.46 -11.12
N ALA A 110 16.06 3.65 -11.38
CA ALA A 110 14.96 3.40 -10.44
C ALA A 110 15.45 2.70 -9.16
N ALA A 111 16.40 1.78 -9.26
CA ALA A 111 16.97 1.07 -8.11
C ALA A 111 17.59 2.00 -7.05
N GLN A 112 18.06 3.20 -7.46
CA GLN A 112 18.63 4.19 -6.52
C GLN A 112 17.56 4.79 -5.60
N THR A 113 16.31 4.80 -6.03
CA THR A 113 15.18 5.40 -5.32
C THR A 113 14.10 4.37 -4.95
N GLU A 114 14.38 3.10 -5.11
CA GLU A 114 13.45 2.00 -4.78
C GLU A 114 13.07 2.05 -3.30
N PRO A 115 11.78 2.14 -2.95
CA PRO A 115 11.30 2.09 -1.57
C PRO A 115 11.17 0.65 -1.05
N ASP A 116 11.08 0.48 0.26
CA ASP A 116 10.48 -0.72 0.84
C ASP A 116 8.95 -0.65 0.68
N ILE A 117 8.33 -1.78 0.31
CA ILE A 117 6.89 -1.84 0.10
C ILE A 117 6.28 -2.82 1.11
N MET A 118 5.31 -2.33 1.88
CA MET A 118 4.59 -3.13 2.86
C MET A 118 3.08 -2.94 2.72
N GLN A 119 2.33 -3.94 3.15
CA GLN A 119 0.90 -3.81 3.37
C GLN A 119 0.61 -3.71 4.86
N VAL A 120 -0.26 -2.77 5.23
CA VAL A 120 -0.81 -2.62 6.58
C VAL A 120 -2.26 -3.08 6.59
N PHE A 121 -2.65 -3.75 7.66
CA PHE A 121 -4.01 -4.25 7.88
C PHE A 121 -4.58 -3.61 9.15
N ILE A 122 -5.76 -2.99 9.03
CA ILE A 122 -6.36 -2.17 10.09
C ILE A 122 -7.82 -2.60 10.25
N GLU A 123 -8.21 -2.92 11.48
CA GLU A 123 -9.62 -3.22 11.80
C GLU A 123 -10.35 -2.01 12.37
N LYS A 124 -11.68 -2.06 12.30
CA LYS A 124 -12.56 -1.02 12.84
C LYS A 124 -12.46 -0.80 14.35
N GLY A 125 -11.93 -1.78 15.08
CA GLY A 125 -11.95 -1.82 16.53
C GLY A 125 -13.30 -2.31 17.08
N SER A 126 -13.39 -2.39 18.42
CA SER A 126 -14.56 -2.94 19.11
C SER A 126 -15.81 -2.04 19.09
N ASN A 127 -15.70 -0.79 18.71
CA ASN A 127 -16.80 0.14 18.59
C ASN A 127 -17.44 -0.01 17.20
N LEU A 128 -18.75 -0.25 17.18
CA LEU A 128 -19.56 -0.35 15.96
C LEU A 128 -19.62 1.01 15.25
N ILE A 129 -18.55 1.37 14.54
CA ILE A 129 -18.54 2.55 13.67
C ILE A 129 -19.10 2.19 12.29
N SER A 130 -19.74 3.15 11.64
CA SER A 130 -20.18 2.97 10.26
C SER A 130 -18.98 2.82 9.33
N GLU A 131 -19.21 2.23 8.16
CA GLU A 131 -18.17 2.14 7.12
C GLU A 131 -17.66 3.53 6.71
N GLN A 132 -18.57 4.49 6.59
CA GLN A 132 -18.20 5.87 6.27
C GLN A 132 -17.31 6.50 7.35
N GLU A 133 -17.65 6.32 8.62
CA GLU A 133 -16.82 6.81 9.72
C GLU A 133 -15.45 6.15 9.74
N PHE A 134 -15.38 4.84 9.48
CA PHE A 134 -14.12 4.11 9.37
C PHE A 134 -13.25 4.68 8.26
N ASN A 135 -13.80 4.90 7.08
CA ASN A 135 -13.07 5.49 5.95
C ASN A 135 -12.59 6.92 6.24
N ILE A 136 -13.38 7.73 6.94
CA ILE A 136 -12.95 9.08 7.37
C ILE A 136 -11.76 8.98 8.34
N LYS A 137 -11.82 8.10 9.33
CA LYS A 137 -10.73 7.89 10.29
C LYS A 137 -9.44 7.42 9.60
N LEU A 138 -9.53 6.47 8.67
CA LEU A 138 -8.41 6.01 7.86
C LEU A 138 -7.78 7.16 7.05
N PHE A 139 -8.62 7.97 6.41
CA PHE A 139 -8.18 9.14 5.66
C PHE A 139 -7.47 10.16 6.55
N CYS A 140 -8.04 10.48 7.72
CA CYS A 140 -7.44 11.42 8.68
C CYS A 140 -6.07 10.91 9.17
N ALA A 141 -6.00 9.65 9.62
CA ALA A 141 -4.75 9.05 10.07
C ALA A 141 -3.67 9.10 8.99
N ARG A 142 -4.01 8.70 7.76
CA ARG A 142 -3.12 8.77 6.60
C ARG A 142 -2.60 10.19 6.38
N LYS A 143 -3.48 11.18 6.30
CA LYS A 143 -3.10 12.58 6.00
C LYS A 143 -2.27 13.21 7.10
N ILE A 144 -2.57 12.95 8.35
CA ILE A 144 -1.79 13.45 9.49
C ILE A 144 -0.39 12.81 9.48
N ALA A 145 -0.29 11.50 9.28
CA ALA A 145 0.98 10.80 9.21
C ALA A 145 1.84 11.29 8.04
N GLU A 146 1.29 11.37 6.82
CA GLU A 146 1.97 11.92 5.63
C GLU A 146 2.50 13.33 5.90
N HIS A 147 1.69 14.20 6.50
CA HIS A 147 2.07 15.56 6.83
C HIS A 147 3.17 15.62 7.90
N THR A 148 3.04 14.85 8.96
CA THR A 148 4.01 14.80 10.06
C THR A 148 5.37 14.33 9.56
N ILE A 149 5.38 13.25 8.75
CA ILE A 149 6.61 12.69 8.18
C ILE A 149 7.23 13.64 7.17
N SER A 150 6.44 14.27 6.30
CA SER A 150 6.97 15.23 5.30
C SER A 150 7.65 16.45 5.93
N LYS A 151 7.23 16.86 7.13
CA LYS A 151 7.85 17.94 7.91
C LYS A 151 9.00 17.49 8.79
N SER A 152 9.28 16.21 8.86
CA SER A 152 10.38 15.68 9.65
C SER A 152 11.73 16.00 8.99
N LYS A 153 12.82 15.88 9.76
CA LYS A 153 14.19 16.05 9.26
C LYS A 153 14.77 14.78 8.61
N LEU A 154 13.93 13.83 8.24
CA LEU A 154 14.37 12.59 7.60
C LEU A 154 14.86 12.88 6.19
N SER A 155 16.00 12.33 5.82
CA SER A 155 16.56 12.46 4.46
C SER A 155 15.74 11.74 3.38
N GLN A 156 14.90 10.79 3.77
CA GLN A 156 14.03 10.01 2.91
C GLN A 156 12.55 10.17 3.28
N ALA A 157 12.14 11.31 3.85
CA ALA A 157 10.75 11.56 4.22
C ALA A 157 9.77 11.41 3.03
N ASN A 158 10.20 11.78 1.83
CA ASN A 158 9.43 11.69 0.60
C ASN A 158 9.20 10.25 0.09
N TYR A 159 9.88 9.26 0.67
CA TYR A 159 9.63 7.84 0.37
C TYR A 159 8.41 7.28 1.11
N PHE A 160 7.94 8.00 2.15
CA PHE A 160 6.73 7.59 2.85
C PHE A 160 5.50 8.13 2.14
N TYR A 161 4.69 7.23 1.59
CA TYR A 161 3.36 7.56 1.09
C TYR A 161 2.48 6.31 0.98
N LEU A 162 1.19 6.52 0.99
CA LEU A 162 0.18 5.47 0.86
C LEU A 162 -0.66 5.73 -0.40
N PRO A 163 -0.44 5.02 -1.50
CA PRO A 163 -1.28 5.17 -2.70
C PRO A 163 -2.71 4.67 -2.47
N SER A 164 -2.88 3.67 -1.60
CA SER A 164 -4.19 3.14 -1.23
C SER A 164 -4.29 2.85 0.26
N LEU A 165 -5.47 3.07 0.83
CA LEU A 165 -5.88 2.64 2.17
C LEU A 165 -7.40 2.58 2.16
N SER A 166 -7.99 1.39 2.11
CA SER A 166 -9.41 1.19 1.84
C SER A 166 -9.91 -0.14 2.38
N THR A 167 -11.23 -0.24 2.54
CA THR A 167 -11.96 -1.47 2.87
C THR A 167 -12.34 -2.30 1.64
N HIS A 168 -12.17 -1.75 0.43
CA HIS A 168 -12.62 -2.37 -0.82
C HIS A 168 -11.48 -2.68 -1.80
N THR A 169 -10.46 -1.78 -1.92
CA THR A 169 -9.40 -1.87 -2.93
C THR A 169 -8.04 -1.57 -2.34
#